data_57eb98e9d605bf8f727a24e116fa11d2
#
_entry.id   57eb98e9d605bf8f727a24e116fa11d2
#
_cell.length_a   1.000
_cell.length_b   1.000
_cell.length_c   1.000
_cell.angle_alpha   90.00
_cell.angle_beta   90.00
_cell.angle_gamma   90.00
#
_symmetry.space_group_name_H-M   'P 1'
#
loop_
_entity.id
_entity.type
_entity.pdbx_description
1 polymer ?
#
loop_
_entity_poly.entity_id
_entity_poly.type
_entity_poly.pdbx_seq_one_letter_code
_entity_poly.pdbx_strand_id
1 'polypeptide(L)'
;HDSDHVIKLDDGGLGTSYDRGDHFLYHTALPLSQYYRVSVDMAHPYNVYGGLQDNGSWRGPSQTYRSEGILNEDWNKWGGGDGFLSLVDTTNNRILYSESQYLGLIRWDLETGASRNIRPNQPEGFIGARRNWTTWPDLDDPYMELGNAMPPGNWDGPFIISPHDTNTLYAGLNELFKSTDRGDTWTSLGDLTSGTDRRGLVIMDQAADSFVLSLDDGIPYWPTL
;
A
#
# COMPACT_ATOMS: atom_id res chain seq x y z
N HIS A 1 36.65 9.02 21.60
CA HIS A 1 35.69 7.92 21.63
C HIS A 1 35.04 7.94 23.01
N ASP A 2 33.76 8.31 23.07
CA ASP A 2 32.99 8.32 24.31
C ASP A 2 32.19 7.02 24.39
N SER A 3 32.47 6.18 25.37
CA SER A 3 31.80 4.88 25.56
C SER A 3 30.40 5.03 26.14
N ASP A 4 30.06 6.20 26.66
CA ASP A 4 28.74 6.49 27.21
C ASP A 4 27.77 6.94 26.15
N HIS A 5 28.28 7.34 24.96
CA HIS A 5 27.50 7.77 23.83
C HIS A 5 27.14 6.56 22.94
N VAL A 6 25.85 6.24 22.87
CA VAL A 6 25.29 5.17 22.05
C VAL A 6 24.33 5.77 21.01
N ILE A 7 24.46 5.32 19.77
CA ILE A 7 23.55 5.64 18.68
C ILE A 7 22.80 4.37 18.31
N LYS A 8 21.46 4.43 18.34
CA LYS A 8 20.55 3.35 17.97
C LYS A 8 19.81 3.74 16.71
N LEU A 9 19.77 2.83 15.75
CA LEU A 9 18.96 2.93 14.54
C LEU A 9 18.07 1.69 14.48
N ASP A 10 16.80 1.90 14.31
CA ASP A 10 15.81 0.82 14.11
C ASP A 10 14.65 1.34 13.26
N ASP A 11 13.62 0.50 13.05
CA ASP A 11 12.39 0.86 12.30
C ASP A 11 11.67 2.07 12.90
N GLY A 12 11.85 2.33 14.20
CA GLY A 12 11.29 3.49 14.88
C GLY A 12 12.09 4.78 14.67
N GLY A 13 13.27 4.71 14.05
CA GLY A 13 14.10 5.86 13.71
C GLY A 13 15.48 5.91 14.42
N LEU A 14 15.91 7.13 14.72
CA LEU A 14 17.20 7.42 15.35
C LEU A 14 17.02 7.78 16.82
N GLY A 15 17.73 7.08 17.69
CA GLY A 15 17.88 7.39 19.09
C GLY A 15 19.33 7.64 19.48
N THR A 16 19.60 8.59 20.35
CA THR A 16 20.91 8.80 20.95
C THR A 16 20.82 8.69 22.47
N SER A 17 21.82 8.07 23.07
CA SER A 17 22.00 7.97 24.50
C SER A 17 23.39 8.53 24.89
N TYR A 18 23.48 9.13 26.06
CA TYR A 18 24.73 9.62 26.66
C TYR A 18 25.03 8.96 28.01
N ASP A 19 24.29 7.90 28.33
CA ASP A 19 24.37 7.14 29.58
C ASP A 19 24.38 5.62 29.33
N ARG A 20 25.05 5.16 28.26
CA ARG A 20 25.23 3.76 27.88
C ARG A 20 23.96 3.03 27.47
N GLY A 21 22.89 3.75 27.15
CA GLY A 21 21.63 3.18 26.71
C GLY A 21 20.57 3.07 27.80
N ASP A 22 20.81 3.63 28.99
CA ASP A 22 19.77 3.67 30.04
C ASP A 22 18.62 4.57 29.64
N HIS A 23 18.88 5.69 28.93
CA HIS A 23 17.88 6.59 28.38
C HIS A 23 18.19 6.95 26.93
N PHE A 24 17.17 7.06 26.09
CA PHE A 24 17.30 7.47 24.69
C PHE A 24 16.53 8.75 24.39
N LEU A 25 17.21 9.68 23.73
CA LEU A 25 16.59 10.82 23.05
C LEU A 25 16.27 10.40 21.61
N TYR A 26 14.98 10.31 21.26
CA TYR A 26 14.55 10.01 19.90
C TYR A 26 14.46 11.29 19.06
N HIS A 27 15.03 11.22 17.84
CA HIS A 27 15.07 12.33 16.90
C HIS A 27 13.87 12.25 15.94
N THR A 28 12.78 12.89 16.33
CA THR A 28 11.52 12.86 15.56
C THR A 28 11.45 13.90 14.45
N ALA A 29 12.42 14.82 14.39
CA ALA A 29 12.44 15.93 13.42
C ALA A 29 13.32 15.65 12.18
N LEU A 30 13.78 14.41 12.00
CA LEU A 30 14.53 14.06 10.80
C LEU A 30 13.60 14.03 9.58
N PRO A 31 13.91 14.78 8.51
CA PRO A 31 13.09 14.82 7.30
C PRO A 31 13.41 13.61 6.41
N LEU A 32 13.27 12.40 6.95
CA LEU A 32 13.56 11.14 6.28
C LEU A 32 12.30 10.29 6.26
N SER A 33 12.04 9.66 5.11
CA SER A 33 10.93 8.73 4.94
C SER A 33 11.28 7.70 3.88
N GLN A 34 10.79 6.48 4.08
CA GLN A 34 10.98 5.39 3.12
C GLN A 34 9.77 5.33 2.19
N TYR A 35 9.92 5.89 1.00
CA TYR A 35 8.92 5.81 -0.04
C TYR A 35 9.04 4.51 -0.82
N TYR A 36 7.92 3.82 -1.04
CA TYR A 36 7.82 2.72 -1.98
C TYR A 36 7.77 3.23 -3.42
N ARG A 37 6.87 4.18 -3.67
CA ARG A 37 6.68 4.78 -5.01
C ARG A 37 6.34 6.25 -4.89
N VAL A 38 6.61 7.00 -5.97
CA VAL A 38 6.34 8.45 -6.05
C VAL A 38 5.64 8.75 -7.36
N SER A 39 4.64 9.63 -7.31
CA SER A 39 3.96 10.20 -8.47
C SER A 39 3.80 11.71 -8.30
N VAL A 40 3.37 12.37 -9.37
CA VAL A 40 3.15 13.83 -9.40
C VAL A 40 1.84 14.15 -10.11
N ASP A 41 1.24 15.28 -9.77
CA ASP A 41 0.13 15.86 -10.54
C ASP A 41 0.62 16.84 -11.61
N MET A 42 -0.33 17.45 -12.35
CA MET A 42 -0.08 18.44 -13.37
C MET A 42 -0.37 19.88 -12.91
N ALA A 43 -0.48 20.10 -11.60
CA ALA A 43 -0.63 21.45 -11.04
C ALA A 43 0.64 22.29 -11.24
N HIS A 44 0.55 23.58 -11.07
CA HIS A 44 1.70 24.46 -11.10
C HIS A 44 1.70 25.44 -9.90
N PRO A 45 2.61 25.31 -8.94
CA PRO A 45 3.58 24.20 -8.78
C PRO A 45 2.89 22.84 -8.61
N TYR A 46 3.55 21.79 -9.08
CA TYR A 46 3.02 20.43 -8.94
C TYR A 46 3.11 19.91 -7.51
N ASN A 47 2.29 18.93 -7.19
CA ASN A 47 2.40 18.20 -5.93
C ASN A 47 3.05 16.85 -6.16
N VAL A 48 3.72 16.37 -5.12
CA VAL A 48 4.33 15.05 -5.02
C VAL A 48 3.44 14.16 -4.16
N TYR A 49 3.21 12.94 -4.63
CA TYR A 49 2.43 11.93 -3.93
C TYR A 49 3.27 10.69 -3.74
N GLY A 50 3.11 10.01 -2.61
CA GLY A 50 3.81 8.75 -2.40
C GLY A 50 3.34 8.02 -1.17
N GLY A 51 3.52 6.71 -1.22
CA GLY A 51 3.27 5.81 -0.11
C GLY A 51 4.55 5.49 0.65
N LEU A 52 4.43 5.38 1.96
CA LEU A 52 5.50 5.15 2.90
C LEU A 52 5.29 3.82 3.61
N GLN A 53 6.37 3.09 3.84
CA GLN A 53 6.33 1.93 4.74
C GLN A 53 5.83 2.38 6.12
N ASP A 54 4.82 1.68 6.65
CA ASP A 54 4.19 1.87 7.97
C ASP A 54 3.54 3.24 8.20
N ASN A 55 3.70 4.20 7.29
CA ASN A 55 3.29 5.58 7.50
C ASN A 55 2.21 6.09 6.55
N GLY A 56 1.64 5.21 5.72
CA GLY A 56 0.53 5.54 4.83
C GLY A 56 0.93 6.34 3.59
N SER A 57 -0.03 7.00 2.97
CA SER A 57 0.18 7.77 1.75
C SER A 57 0.10 9.26 2.01
N TRP A 58 0.99 10.03 1.38
CA TRP A 58 1.16 11.45 1.62
C TRP A 58 1.18 12.25 0.32
N ARG A 59 0.81 13.53 0.44
CA ARG A 59 0.90 14.54 -0.60
C ARG A 59 1.58 15.78 -0.05
N GLY A 60 2.52 16.35 -0.80
CA GLY A 60 3.16 17.63 -0.48
C GLY A 60 3.44 18.45 -1.74
N PRO A 61 3.64 19.78 -1.63
CA PRO A 61 3.95 20.63 -2.75
C PRO A 61 5.41 20.43 -3.20
N SER A 62 5.69 20.66 -4.48
CA SER A 62 7.06 20.68 -5.00
C SER A 62 7.79 22.00 -4.71
N GLN A 63 7.04 23.05 -4.42
CA GLN A 63 7.56 24.39 -4.16
C GLN A 63 6.66 25.15 -3.18
N THR A 64 7.25 26.12 -2.46
CA THR A 64 6.56 27.07 -1.60
C THR A 64 7.14 28.47 -1.82
N TYR A 65 6.36 29.49 -1.53
CA TYR A 65 6.82 30.89 -1.55
C TYR A 65 7.44 31.31 -0.21
N ARG A 66 7.42 30.44 0.80
CA ARG A 66 8.01 30.72 2.12
C ARG A 66 9.54 30.66 2.05
N SER A 67 10.20 31.58 2.76
CA SER A 67 11.67 31.61 2.87
C SER A 67 12.24 30.38 3.59
N GLU A 68 11.43 29.78 4.46
CA GLU A 68 11.76 28.57 5.23
C GLU A 68 11.72 27.29 4.39
N GLY A 69 11.16 27.37 3.17
CA GLY A 69 10.97 26.23 2.31
C GLY A 69 9.72 25.42 2.62
N ILE A 70 9.72 24.16 2.19
CA ILE A 70 8.62 23.21 2.44
C ILE A 70 8.74 22.68 3.88
N LEU A 71 7.67 22.81 4.65
CA LEU A 71 7.60 22.36 6.05
C LEU A 71 6.72 21.12 6.18
N ASN A 72 6.79 20.46 7.35
CA ASN A 72 5.95 19.28 7.64
C ASN A 72 4.44 19.59 7.54
N GLU A 73 4.02 20.79 7.86
CA GLU A 73 2.62 21.23 7.76
C GLU A 73 2.10 21.34 6.33
N ASP A 74 2.98 21.36 5.33
CA ASP A 74 2.62 21.35 3.91
C ASP A 74 2.26 19.95 3.40
N TRP A 75 2.59 18.94 4.19
CA TRP A 75 2.31 17.56 3.86
C TRP A 75 0.98 17.09 4.45
N ASN A 76 0.17 16.43 3.63
CA ASN A 76 -1.13 15.92 4.02
C ASN A 76 -1.18 14.40 3.84
N LYS A 77 -1.71 13.70 4.84
CA LYS A 77 -1.89 12.24 4.82
C LYS A 77 -3.22 11.86 4.19
N TRP A 78 -3.18 10.97 3.20
CA TRP A 78 -4.33 10.52 2.41
C TRP A 78 -4.53 9.00 2.43
N GLY A 79 -3.92 8.30 3.31
CA GLY A 79 -4.03 6.85 3.41
C GLY A 79 -3.38 6.32 4.67
N GLY A 80 -3.69 5.08 5.03
CA GLY A 80 -3.11 4.37 6.17
C GLY A 80 -2.34 3.12 5.76
N GLY A 81 -1.86 2.37 6.73
CA GLY A 81 -1.08 1.15 6.53
C GLY A 81 0.28 1.42 5.91
N ASP A 82 0.84 0.42 5.22
CA ASP A 82 1.90 0.64 4.23
C ASP A 82 1.28 1.32 3.02
N GLY A 83 1.68 2.54 2.74
CA GLY A 83 1.26 3.21 1.52
C GLY A 83 2.18 2.78 0.38
N PHE A 84 1.60 2.34 -0.75
CA PHE A 84 2.38 1.96 -1.92
C PHE A 84 2.28 3.00 -3.01
N LEU A 85 1.43 2.77 -4.00
CA LEU A 85 1.23 3.68 -5.10
C LEU A 85 0.11 4.68 -4.78
N SER A 86 0.36 5.93 -5.11
CA SER A 86 -0.66 6.98 -5.12
C SER A 86 -0.71 7.61 -6.49
N LEU A 87 -1.88 7.65 -7.13
CA LEU A 87 -2.09 8.24 -8.45
C LEU A 87 -3.19 9.28 -8.40
N VAL A 88 -2.95 10.40 -9.07
CA VAL A 88 -3.93 11.48 -9.20
C VAL A 88 -4.47 11.54 -10.62
N ASP A 89 -5.76 11.86 -10.76
CA ASP A 89 -6.34 12.19 -12.06
C ASP A 89 -5.75 13.50 -12.58
N THR A 90 -4.83 13.39 -13.52
CA THR A 90 -4.08 14.52 -14.07
C THR A 90 -4.93 15.47 -14.89
N THR A 91 -6.17 15.14 -15.21
CA THR A 91 -7.08 16.02 -15.97
C THR A 91 -7.72 17.10 -15.10
N ASN A 92 -7.83 16.85 -13.80
CA ASN A 92 -8.46 17.79 -12.85
C ASN A 92 -7.72 17.96 -11.52
N ASN A 93 -6.69 17.14 -11.24
CA ASN A 93 -5.88 17.15 -10.01
C ASN A 93 -6.72 17.05 -8.72
N ARG A 94 -7.96 16.54 -8.82
CA ARG A 94 -8.91 16.47 -7.70
C ARG A 94 -9.09 15.06 -7.16
N ILE A 95 -9.09 14.07 -8.04
CA ILE A 95 -9.32 12.68 -7.65
C ILE A 95 -7.97 12.01 -7.43
N LEU A 96 -7.75 11.55 -6.20
CA LEU A 96 -6.57 10.78 -5.80
C LEU A 96 -6.98 9.33 -5.51
N TYR A 97 -6.16 8.41 -5.95
CA TYR A 97 -6.21 6.99 -5.59
C TYR A 97 -5.00 6.68 -4.72
N SER A 98 -5.21 6.10 -3.55
CA SER A 98 -4.15 5.63 -2.67
C SER A 98 -4.30 4.14 -2.43
N GLU A 99 -3.18 3.45 -2.44
CA GLU A 99 -3.09 2.01 -2.24
C GLU A 99 -2.46 1.70 -0.90
N SER A 100 -2.93 0.63 -0.28
CA SER A 100 -2.33 -0.02 0.87
C SER A 100 -2.30 -1.55 0.66
N GLN A 101 -1.84 -2.30 1.66
CA GLN A 101 -1.65 -3.75 1.58
C GLN A 101 -2.82 -4.48 0.89
N TYR A 102 -2.48 -5.46 0.05
CA TYR A 102 -3.43 -6.33 -0.67
C TYR A 102 -4.36 -5.59 -1.62
N LEU A 103 -3.84 -4.54 -2.26
CA LEU A 103 -4.62 -3.63 -3.09
C LEU A 103 -5.76 -2.98 -2.31
N GLY A 104 -5.51 -2.53 -1.10
CA GLY A 104 -6.43 -1.68 -0.34
C GLY A 104 -6.59 -0.34 -1.03
N LEU A 105 -7.44 -0.26 -2.06
CA LEU A 105 -7.55 0.87 -2.96
C LEU A 105 -8.66 1.83 -2.51
N ILE A 106 -8.28 3.07 -2.24
CA ILE A 106 -9.20 4.14 -1.82
C ILE A 106 -9.16 5.27 -2.83
N ARG A 107 -10.34 5.71 -3.28
CA ARG A 107 -10.51 6.94 -4.04
C ARG A 107 -10.87 8.09 -3.10
N TRP A 108 -10.17 9.21 -3.26
CA TRP A 108 -10.35 10.43 -2.49
C TRP A 108 -10.76 11.58 -3.40
N ASP A 109 -11.63 12.42 -2.90
CA ASP A 109 -11.86 13.76 -3.44
C ASP A 109 -11.03 14.75 -2.61
N LEU A 110 -10.00 15.32 -3.22
CA LEU A 110 -9.06 16.23 -2.52
C LEU A 110 -9.68 17.57 -2.13
N GLU A 111 -10.80 17.94 -2.74
CA GLU A 111 -11.51 19.20 -2.41
C GLU A 111 -12.41 19.04 -1.18
N THR A 112 -13.13 17.92 -1.11
CA THR A 112 -14.12 17.68 -0.04
C THR A 112 -13.58 16.82 1.09
N GLY A 113 -12.49 16.08 0.86
CA GLY A 113 -11.96 15.06 1.77
C GLY A 113 -12.79 13.77 1.79
N ALA A 114 -13.83 13.66 0.95
CA ALA A 114 -14.63 12.44 0.86
C ALA A 114 -13.81 11.29 0.32
N SER A 115 -14.03 10.10 0.85
CA SER A 115 -13.33 8.89 0.42
C SER A 115 -14.29 7.73 0.20
N ARG A 116 -13.87 6.81 -0.68
CA ARG A 116 -14.57 5.56 -0.94
C ARG A 116 -13.56 4.45 -1.15
N ASN A 117 -13.77 3.32 -0.50
CA ASN A 117 -13.06 2.10 -0.85
C ASN A 117 -13.58 1.58 -2.20
N ILE A 118 -12.66 1.39 -3.12
CA ILE A 118 -12.95 0.97 -4.50
C ILE A 118 -12.21 -0.30 -4.90
N ARG A 119 -11.70 -1.07 -3.94
CA ARG A 119 -11.06 -2.35 -4.24
C ARG A 119 -12.01 -3.26 -5.01
N PRO A 120 -11.56 -3.94 -6.11
CA PRO A 120 -12.41 -4.85 -6.87
C PRO A 120 -13.07 -5.93 -5.99
N ASN A 121 -14.34 -6.19 -6.24
CA ASN A 121 -15.15 -7.22 -5.57
C ASN A 121 -15.17 -7.15 -4.03
N GLN A 122 -15.01 -5.95 -3.48
CA GLN A 122 -15.18 -5.77 -2.05
C GLN A 122 -16.67 -5.68 -1.70
N PRO A 123 -17.19 -6.50 -0.76
CA PRO A 123 -18.56 -6.38 -0.29
C PRO A 123 -18.86 -5.00 0.29
N GLU A 124 -20.08 -4.48 0.04
CA GLU A 124 -20.52 -3.20 0.60
C GLU A 124 -20.47 -3.26 2.14
N GLY A 125 -19.91 -2.22 2.76
CA GLY A 125 -19.78 -2.13 4.22
C GLY A 125 -18.56 -2.86 4.80
N PHE A 126 -17.72 -3.48 3.99
CA PHE A 126 -16.49 -4.10 4.45
C PHE A 126 -15.45 -3.04 4.83
N ILE A 127 -15.22 -2.88 6.12
CA ILE A 127 -14.18 -1.98 6.68
C ILE A 127 -12.94 -2.82 6.96
N GLY A 128 -12.17 -3.14 5.93
CA GLY A 128 -10.91 -3.88 6.04
C GLY A 128 -11.06 -5.28 6.65
N ALA A 129 -10.26 -6.22 6.24
CA ALA A 129 -10.12 -7.47 6.97
C ALA A 129 -9.50 -7.14 8.34
N ARG A 130 -10.30 -7.08 9.39
CA ARG A 130 -9.75 -7.22 10.73
C ARG A 130 -9.23 -8.65 10.83
N ARG A 131 -7.95 -8.82 10.50
CA ARG A 131 -7.27 -10.08 10.75
C ARG A 131 -7.38 -10.36 12.23
N ASN A 132 -8.03 -11.46 12.56
CA ASN A 132 -7.89 -12.00 13.90
C ASN A 132 -6.53 -12.71 13.95
N TRP A 133 -5.49 -11.98 14.36
CA TRP A 133 -4.12 -12.49 14.48
C TRP A 133 -3.99 -13.68 15.46
N THR A 134 -5.07 -14.04 16.17
CA THR A 134 -5.06 -15.12 17.17
C THR A 134 -5.53 -16.45 16.61
N THR A 135 -6.13 -16.48 15.44
CA THR A 135 -6.54 -17.70 14.76
C THR A 135 -5.81 -17.78 13.42
N TRP A 136 -4.83 -18.65 13.33
CA TRP A 136 -4.25 -19.04 12.06
C TRP A 136 -5.35 -19.69 11.22
N PRO A 137 -5.43 -19.40 9.91
CA PRO A 137 -6.32 -20.13 9.03
C PRO A 137 -6.01 -21.62 9.12
N ASP A 138 -7.04 -22.44 9.08
CA ASP A 138 -6.87 -23.87 8.97
C ASP A 138 -5.98 -24.15 7.76
N LEU A 139 -4.85 -24.80 8.01
CA LEU A 139 -3.86 -25.05 6.96
C LEU A 139 -4.41 -25.93 5.82
N ASP A 140 -5.54 -26.60 6.08
CA ASP A 140 -6.22 -27.42 5.09
C ASP A 140 -7.08 -26.61 4.11
N ASP A 141 -7.45 -25.36 4.46
CA ASP A 141 -8.13 -24.43 3.55
C ASP A 141 -7.77 -22.97 3.80
N PRO A 142 -6.61 -22.53 3.28
CA PRO A 142 -6.15 -21.15 3.44
C PRO A 142 -7.07 -20.09 2.80
N TYR A 143 -8.11 -20.51 2.06
CA TYR A 143 -9.10 -19.61 1.45
C TYR A 143 -10.37 -19.45 2.25
N MET A 144 -10.71 -20.40 3.12
CA MET A 144 -12.01 -20.39 3.81
C MET A 144 -12.15 -19.24 4.80
N GLU A 145 -11.06 -18.78 5.43
CA GLU A 145 -11.13 -17.69 6.41
C GLU A 145 -10.90 -16.29 5.81
N LEU A 146 -10.25 -16.17 4.65
CA LEU A 146 -10.26 -14.91 3.90
C LEU A 146 -11.66 -14.63 3.34
N GLY A 147 -12.57 -15.56 3.59
CA GLY A 147 -13.97 -15.53 3.19
C GLY A 147 -14.07 -15.40 1.66
N ASN A 148 -14.97 -16.09 1.06
CA ASN A 148 -15.33 -15.98 -0.37
C ASN A 148 -15.66 -14.53 -0.84
N ALA A 149 -15.24 -13.52 -0.08
CA ALA A 149 -15.64 -12.14 -0.18
C ALA A 149 -14.62 -11.26 -0.88
N MET A 150 -13.32 -11.63 -0.90
CA MET A 150 -12.30 -10.77 -1.54
C MET A 150 -11.35 -11.60 -2.39
N PRO A 151 -11.13 -11.19 -3.67
CA PRO A 151 -10.12 -11.82 -4.48
C PRO A 151 -8.75 -11.67 -3.83
N PRO A 152 -7.93 -12.74 -3.84
CA PRO A 152 -6.58 -12.67 -3.30
C PRO A 152 -5.73 -11.67 -4.09
N GLY A 153 -4.87 -10.95 -3.40
CA GLY A 153 -3.94 -9.98 -3.97
C GLY A 153 -2.61 -10.04 -3.28
N ASN A 154 -1.56 -9.67 -3.99
CA ASN A 154 -0.23 -9.50 -3.41
C ASN A 154 -0.19 -8.33 -2.43
N TRP A 155 0.89 -8.29 -1.63
CA TRP A 155 1.13 -7.23 -0.66
C TRP A 155 1.09 -5.85 -1.30
N ASP A 156 1.80 -5.65 -2.42
CA ASP A 156 1.77 -4.47 -3.29
C ASP A 156 1.06 -4.85 -4.59
N GLY A 157 -0.24 -4.60 -4.71
CA GLY A 157 -1.06 -4.97 -5.85
C GLY A 157 -1.01 -3.90 -6.96
N PRO A 158 -0.77 -4.25 -8.22
CA PRO A 158 -0.66 -3.25 -9.27
C PRO A 158 -2.00 -2.63 -9.63
N PHE A 159 -2.03 -1.30 -9.77
CA PHE A 159 -3.14 -0.59 -10.40
C PHE A 159 -2.65 0.57 -11.26
N ILE A 160 -3.44 0.95 -12.25
CA ILE A 160 -3.15 2.10 -13.12
C ILE A 160 -4.43 2.86 -13.47
N ILE A 161 -4.28 4.17 -13.71
CA ILE A 161 -5.27 4.98 -14.41
C ILE A 161 -4.96 4.87 -15.91
N SER A 162 -5.98 4.62 -16.74
CA SER A 162 -5.79 4.58 -18.19
C SER A 162 -5.30 5.94 -18.72
N PRO A 163 -4.25 5.98 -19.53
CA PRO A 163 -3.79 7.22 -20.16
C PRO A 163 -4.75 7.77 -21.22
N HIS A 164 -5.75 6.97 -21.64
CA HIS A 164 -6.71 7.35 -22.67
C HIS A 164 -8.02 7.88 -22.11
N ASP A 165 -8.36 7.48 -20.88
CA ASP A 165 -9.59 7.90 -20.19
C ASP A 165 -9.42 7.75 -18.69
N THR A 166 -9.36 8.85 -17.97
CA THR A 166 -9.11 8.88 -16.52
C THR A 166 -10.27 8.31 -15.67
N ASN A 167 -11.43 8.02 -16.27
CA ASN A 167 -12.48 7.25 -15.59
C ASN A 167 -12.17 5.74 -15.60
N THR A 168 -11.27 5.31 -16.48
CA THR A 168 -10.91 3.90 -16.63
C THR A 168 -9.70 3.56 -15.77
N LEU A 169 -9.89 2.55 -14.90
CA LEU A 169 -8.85 1.97 -14.05
C LEU A 169 -8.65 0.51 -14.42
N TYR A 170 -7.43 0.04 -14.23
CA TYR A 170 -7.10 -1.39 -14.24
C TYR A 170 -6.46 -1.75 -12.89
N ALA A 171 -6.80 -2.93 -12.37
CA ALA A 171 -6.30 -3.42 -11.10
C ALA A 171 -5.98 -4.92 -11.21
N GLY A 172 -4.81 -5.31 -10.71
CA GLY A 172 -4.35 -6.69 -10.73
C GLY A 172 -4.46 -7.34 -9.36
N LEU A 173 -5.20 -8.43 -9.33
CA LEU A 173 -5.28 -9.38 -8.21
C LEU A 173 -4.96 -10.77 -8.76
N ASN A 174 -5.65 -11.83 -8.34
CA ASN A 174 -5.63 -13.12 -9.04
C ASN A 174 -6.27 -13.03 -10.44
N GLU A 175 -7.07 -12.03 -10.68
CA GLU A 175 -7.67 -11.67 -11.96
C GLU A 175 -7.29 -10.25 -12.34
N LEU A 176 -7.35 -9.93 -13.63
CA LEU A 176 -7.26 -8.56 -14.10
C LEU A 176 -8.67 -7.93 -14.08
N PHE A 177 -8.80 -6.82 -13.38
CA PHE A 177 -10.05 -6.07 -13.29
C PHE A 177 -9.96 -4.76 -14.07
N LYS A 178 -11.09 -4.38 -14.69
CA LYS A 178 -11.28 -3.10 -15.34
C LYS A 178 -12.50 -2.40 -14.76
N SER A 179 -12.36 -1.12 -14.45
CA SER A 179 -13.43 -0.19 -14.16
C SER A 179 -13.49 0.89 -15.25
N THR A 180 -14.68 1.41 -15.56
CA THR A 180 -14.87 2.57 -16.46
C THR A 180 -15.59 3.72 -15.76
N ASP A 181 -15.72 3.65 -14.45
CA ASP A 181 -16.44 4.59 -13.59
C ASP A 181 -15.68 4.95 -12.32
N ARG A 182 -14.33 5.04 -12.45
CA ARG A 182 -13.44 5.43 -11.35
C ARG A 182 -13.44 4.45 -10.17
N GLY A 183 -13.71 3.17 -10.43
CA GLY A 183 -13.70 2.11 -9.43
C GLY A 183 -15.04 1.91 -8.72
N ASP A 184 -16.12 2.57 -9.17
CA ASP A 184 -17.45 2.33 -8.60
C ASP A 184 -17.97 0.93 -8.93
N THR A 185 -17.67 0.44 -10.13
CA THR A 185 -17.92 -0.94 -10.54
C THR A 185 -16.70 -1.53 -11.25
N TRP A 186 -16.56 -2.85 -11.17
CA TRP A 186 -15.44 -3.58 -11.75
C TRP A 186 -15.93 -4.76 -12.59
N THR A 187 -15.26 -5.01 -13.69
CA THR A 187 -15.45 -6.18 -14.55
C THR A 187 -14.17 -6.99 -14.58
N SER A 188 -14.24 -8.28 -14.29
CA SER A 188 -13.10 -9.18 -14.49
C SER A 188 -12.82 -9.35 -15.99
N LEU A 189 -11.55 -9.28 -16.36
CA LEU A 189 -11.05 -9.56 -17.70
C LEU A 189 -10.48 -10.97 -17.83
N GLY A 190 -10.46 -11.74 -16.75
CA GLY A 190 -10.05 -13.13 -16.71
C GLY A 190 -9.06 -13.46 -15.61
N ASP A 191 -8.93 -14.75 -15.35
CA ASP A 191 -8.03 -15.35 -14.39
C ASP A 191 -6.58 -15.29 -14.94
N LEU A 192 -5.68 -14.78 -14.12
CA LEU A 192 -4.26 -14.63 -14.45
C LEU A 192 -3.40 -15.64 -13.70
N THR A 193 -4.00 -16.55 -12.96
CA THR A 193 -3.25 -17.60 -12.30
C THR A 193 -2.55 -18.47 -13.35
N SER A 194 -1.31 -18.84 -13.10
CA SER A 194 -0.49 -19.62 -14.06
C SER A 194 -0.99 -21.04 -14.29
N GLY A 195 -2.01 -21.49 -13.56
CA GLY A 195 -2.43 -22.89 -13.52
C GLY A 195 -1.42 -23.82 -12.87
N THR A 196 -0.34 -23.28 -12.29
CA THR A 196 0.68 -24.06 -11.59
C THR A 196 0.28 -24.24 -10.14
N ASP A 197 0.07 -25.49 -9.72
CA ASP A 197 -0.11 -25.78 -8.28
C ASP A 197 1.21 -25.56 -7.56
N ARG A 198 1.27 -24.50 -6.78
CA ARG A 198 2.45 -24.11 -5.99
C ARG A 198 2.90 -25.22 -5.04
N ARG A 199 1.96 -26.00 -4.50
CA ARG A 199 2.26 -27.09 -3.58
C ARG A 199 3.09 -28.22 -4.23
N GLY A 200 3.03 -28.33 -5.54
CA GLY A 200 3.84 -29.29 -6.32
C GLY A 200 5.26 -28.79 -6.64
N LEU A 201 5.61 -27.56 -6.26
CA LEU A 201 6.92 -27.00 -6.59
C LEU A 201 7.95 -27.31 -5.51
N VAL A 202 9.21 -27.38 -5.93
CA VAL A 202 10.39 -27.38 -5.05
C VAL A 202 10.96 -25.97 -5.08
N ILE A 203 11.00 -25.30 -3.93
CA ILE A 203 11.51 -23.93 -3.78
C ILE A 203 12.69 -24.00 -2.83
N MET A 204 13.87 -23.58 -3.27
CA MET A 204 15.12 -23.60 -2.46
C MET A 204 15.40 -24.99 -1.84
N ASP A 205 15.26 -26.04 -2.66
CA ASP A 205 15.44 -27.46 -2.29
C ASP A 205 14.45 -27.99 -1.23
N GLN A 206 13.36 -27.30 -1.00
CA GLN A 206 12.28 -27.73 -0.11
C GLN A 206 10.98 -27.87 -0.88
N ALA A 207 10.20 -28.90 -0.56
CA ALA A 207 8.85 -29.02 -1.09
C ALA A 207 7.97 -27.87 -0.59
N ALA A 208 7.20 -27.26 -1.48
CA ALA A 208 6.40 -26.08 -1.12
C ALA A 208 5.33 -26.36 -0.06
N ASP A 209 4.88 -27.60 0.08
CA ASP A 209 3.97 -28.05 1.13
C ASP A 209 4.60 -28.13 2.53
N SER A 210 5.93 -28.03 2.61
CA SER A 210 6.66 -27.99 3.89
C SER A 210 6.77 -26.59 4.50
N PHE A 211 6.36 -25.54 3.77
CA PHE A 211 6.36 -24.18 4.29
C PHE A 211 5.02 -23.86 4.95
N VAL A 212 5.09 -23.22 6.12
CA VAL A 212 3.94 -22.50 6.65
C VAL A 212 3.66 -21.35 5.67
N LEU A 213 2.49 -21.40 5.01
CA LEU A 213 2.06 -20.31 4.15
C LEU A 213 1.96 -19.04 5.01
N SER A 214 2.75 -18.03 4.69
CA SER A 214 2.55 -16.70 5.25
C SER A 214 1.24 -16.13 4.71
N LEU A 215 0.72 -15.10 5.36
CA LEU A 215 -0.45 -14.39 4.83
C LEU A 215 -0.17 -13.77 3.45
N ASP A 216 1.09 -13.50 3.17
CA ASP A 216 1.54 -12.96 1.89
C ASP A 216 1.66 -14.05 0.83
N ASP A 217 1.86 -15.29 1.27
CA ASP A 217 2.00 -16.49 0.45
C ASP A 217 0.73 -17.35 0.41
N GLY A 218 -0.33 -16.96 1.09
CA GLY A 218 -1.57 -17.73 1.25
C GLY A 218 -2.37 -18.00 -0.03
N ILE A 219 -1.79 -17.73 -1.20
CA ILE A 219 -2.38 -17.97 -2.50
C ILE A 219 -1.74 -19.25 -3.06
N PRO A 220 -2.48 -20.39 -3.20
CA PRO A 220 -1.93 -21.63 -3.73
C PRO A 220 -1.54 -21.56 -5.21
N TYR A 221 -2.05 -20.56 -5.92
CA TYR A 221 -1.69 -20.27 -7.30
C TYR A 221 -0.98 -18.92 -7.33
N TRP A 222 0.09 -18.81 -8.10
CA TRP A 222 0.77 -17.55 -8.28
C TRP A 222 -0.06 -16.64 -9.17
N PRO A 223 -0.58 -15.54 -8.67
CA PRO A 223 -1.08 -14.50 -9.56
C PRO A 223 0.12 -13.95 -10.36
N THR A 224 -0.06 -13.81 -11.64
CA THR A 224 1.01 -13.47 -12.57
C THR A 224 1.13 -11.97 -12.83
N LEU A 225 0.59 -11.12 -11.99
CA LEU A 225 0.77 -9.66 -12.07
C LEU A 225 1.67 -9.14 -10.98
#